data_a3cc6f345b8f98a7d500146057b99ea1
#
_entry.id   a3cc6f345b8f98a7d500146057b99ea1
#
_cell.length_a   1.000
_cell.length_b   1.000
_cell.length_c   1.000
_cell.angle_alpha   90.00
_cell.angle_beta   90.00
_cell.angle_gamma   90.00
#
_symmetry.space_group_name_H-M   'P 1'
#
loop_
_entity.id
_entity.type
_entity.pdbx_description
1 polymer ?
#
loop_
_entity_poly.entity_id
_entity_poly.type
_entity_poly.pdbx_seq_one_letter_code
_entity_poly.pdbx_strand_id
1 'polypeptide(L)'
;LRLLTLPSAWSGFIASSTGGASCLGPLAGLEQQKALYAATVARLSSAADTTVVLVSRAEAASLREAERTRHELAGLGVSNLLLALNGVFRTERQDDAVAAALSRRAAIALADMPAGLAALPATTIPFLPRGTVGLAALRQMAHPESVAAPTAPDAAQTALPPGLAGLVETFAAAGHGVIMTMGKGGVGKTTVAAAVAVALARRGHPVILSTTDPAAHVGTLDGQVPGLSVSRIDPAEEVARYTREVLDKAGAQLDAGGRALLEEDLRSPCTEEIAVFRAFARTVEAGREGFVVLDTAPTGHTLLLLDAAEAYHREVMRTQGDMPESVRELLPRLRDPDYTHVLIVTLAEATPVHEAERLQHDLGRAGIAPFAWVINQSLLASGTRDPLLSQRGAWEIPFIRRVADELAPRCALIPWLAEAPVGEAGLAQLLRT
;
A
#
# COMPACT_ATOMS: atom_id res chain seq x y z
N LEU A 1 -1.09 3.91 -15.22
CA LEU A 1 -0.82 2.93 -16.31
C LEU A 1 -2.08 2.18 -16.74
N ARG A 2 -2.90 1.64 -15.81
CA ARG A 2 -4.16 0.94 -16.16
C ARG A 2 -5.06 1.76 -17.10
N LEU A 3 -5.18 3.08 -16.90
CA LEU A 3 -5.96 3.94 -17.81
C LEU A 3 -5.38 4.00 -19.24
N LEU A 4 -4.08 3.83 -19.42
CA LEU A 4 -3.43 3.81 -20.73
C LEU A 4 -3.58 2.46 -21.44
N THR A 5 -3.79 1.37 -20.71
CA THR A 5 -4.02 0.03 -21.27
C THR A 5 -5.50 -0.27 -21.55
N LEU A 6 -6.43 0.50 -20.98
CA LEU A 6 -7.87 0.32 -21.17
C LEU A 6 -8.30 0.26 -22.67
N PRO A 7 -7.79 1.12 -23.58
CA PRO A 7 -8.22 1.08 -24.99
C PRO A 7 -7.88 -0.24 -25.68
N SER A 8 -6.72 -0.82 -25.40
CA SER A 8 -6.30 -2.11 -25.99
C SER A 8 -7.08 -3.28 -25.39
N ALA A 9 -7.29 -3.28 -24.07
CA ALA A 9 -8.11 -4.28 -23.38
C ALA A 9 -9.57 -4.29 -23.88
N TRP A 10 -10.17 -3.10 -24.02
CA TRP A 10 -11.52 -2.95 -24.55
C TRP A 10 -11.61 -3.33 -26.03
N SER A 11 -10.60 -3.04 -26.84
CA SER A 11 -10.58 -3.43 -28.26
C SER A 11 -10.54 -4.95 -28.41
N GLY A 12 -9.78 -5.65 -27.57
CA GLY A 12 -9.75 -7.12 -27.54
C GLY A 12 -11.09 -7.71 -27.12
N PHE A 13 -11.69 -7.16 -26.07
CA PHE A 13 -13.00 -7.60 -25.57
C PHE A 13 -14.12 -7.41 -26.60
N ILE A 14 -14.20 -6.22 -27.24
CA ILE A 14 -15.21 -5.94 -28.28
C ILE A 14 -15.00 -6.86 -29.49
N ALA A 15 -13.78 -7.15 -29.89
CA ALA A 15 -13.48 -8.03 -31.02
C ALA A 15 -13.79 -9.51 -30.72
N SER A 16 -13.74 -9.95 -29.48
CA SER A 16 -14.04 -11.31 -29.04
C SER A 16 -15.52 -11.55 -28.68
N SER A 17 -16.30 -10.49 -28.44
CA SER A 17 -17.70 -10.57 -28.05
C SER A 17 -18.60 -10.74 -29.29
N THR A 18 -19.02 -11.96 -29.57
CA THR A 18 -19.92 -12.31 -30.69
C THR A 18 -21.41 -12.21 -30.34
N GLY A 19 -21.75 -11.94 -29.07
CA GLY A 19 -23.12 -11.82 -28.57
C GLY A 19 -23.46 -10.38 -28.18
N GLY A 20 -24.48 -9.80 -28.81
CA GLY A 20 -24.88 -8.38 -28.70
C GLY A 20 -25.41 -7.89 -27.34
N ALA A 21 -25.23 -8.61 -26.25
CA ALA A 21 -25.59 -8.17 -24.89
C ALA A 21 -24.44 -8.41 -23.93
N SER A 22 -23.82 -7.33 -23.47
CA SER A 22 -22.86 -7.39 -22.36
C SER A 22 -23.50 -6.80 -21.10
N CYS A 23 -23.02 -7.21 -19.93
CA CYS A 23 -23.38 -6.63 -18.62
C CYS A 23 -23.11 -5.11 -18.53
N LEU A 24 -22.50 -4.50 -19.54
CA LEU A 24 -22.10 -3.09 -19.62
C LEU A 24 -23.05 -2.20 -20.47
N GLY A 25 -24.16 -2.73 -20.98
CA GLY A 25 -25.15 -1.95 -21.77
C GLY A 25 -24.83 -1.85 -23.26
N PRO A 26 -25.51 -0.96 -24.02
CA PRO A 26 -25.41 -0.91 -25.48
C PRO A 26 -24.01 -0.52 -25.97
N LEU A 27 -23.49 -1.30 -26.94
CA LEU A 27 -22.13 -1.13 -27.52
C LEU A 27 -21.87 0.24 -28.16
N ALA A 28 -22.96 0.96 -28.63
CA ALA A 28 -22.83 2.25 -29.31
C ALA A 28 -22.17 3.36 -28.47
N GLY A 29 -22.36 3.37 -27.14
CA GLY A 29 -21.69 4.32 -26.25
C GLY A 29 -20.19 4.01 -26.03
N LEU A 30 -19.83 2.75 -26.17
CA LEU A 30 -18.44 2.28 -26.01
C LEU A 30 -17.55 2.65 -27.21
N GLU A 31 -18.10 2.73 -28.42
CA GLU A 31 -17.32 3.12 -29.61
C GLU A 31 -16.88 4.58 -29.58
N GLN A 32 -17.74 5.50 -29.11
CA GLN A 32 -17.34 6.91 -28.92
C GLN A 32 -16.26 7.06 -27.86
N GLN A 33 -16.36 6.35 -26.73
CA GLN A 33 -15.33 6.36 -25.70
C GLN A 33 -14.02 5.74 -26.19
N LYS A 34 -14.07 4.68 -27.01
CA LYS A 34 -12.90 4.06 -27.62
C LYS A 34 -12.10 5.04 -28.47
N ALA A 35 -12.78 5.85 -29.33
CA ALA A 35 -12.12 6.86 -30.16
C ALA A 35 -11.43 7.94 -29.31
N LEU A 36 -12.09 8.40 -28.23
CA LEU A 36 -11.52 9.36 -27.28
C LEU A 36 -10.29 8.79 -26.57
N TYR A 37 -10.37 7.57 -26.07
CA TYR A 37 -9.23 6.92 -25.39
C TYR A 37 -8.07 6.67 -26.35
N ALA A 38 -8.32 6.23 -27.59
CA ALA A 38 -7.30 6.03 -28.61
C ALA A 38 -6.58 7.35 -28.95
N ALA A 39 -7.33 8.45 -29.11
CA ALA A 39 -6.76 9.78 -29.34
C ALA A 39 -5.93 10.26 -28.14
N THR A 40 -6.38 9.98 -26.92
CA THR A 40 -5.64 10.31 -25.69
C THR A 40 -4.33 9.54 -25.62
N VAL A 41 -4.35 8.22 -25.86
CA VAL A 41 -3.14 7.38 -25.87
C VAL A 41 -2.18 7.85 -26.97
N ALA A 42 -2.68 8.14 -28.18
CA ALA A 42 -1.83 8.66 -29.26
C ALA A 42 -1.11 9.95 -28.87
N ARG A 43 -1.80 10.85 -28.16
CA ARG A 43 -1.20 12.11 -27.68
C ARG A 43 -0.20 11.88 -26.57
N LEU A 44 -0.50 10.99 -25.63
CA LEU A 44 0.41 10.63 -24.53
C LEU A 44 1.67 9.89 -25.04
N SER A 45 1.55 9.15 -26.15
CA SER A 45 2.70 8.48 -26.80
C SER A 45 3.52 9.41 -27.70
N SER A 46 2.96 10.58 -28.08
CA SER A 46 3.66 11.56 -28.94
C SER A 46 4.78 12.25 -28.17
N ALA A 47 6.02 12.02 -28.57
CA ALA A 47 7.18 12.67 -27.96
C ALA A 47 7.22 14.21 -28.16
N ALA A 48 6.47 14.72 -29.18
CA ALA A 48 6.35 16.15 -29.44
C ALA A 48 5.36 16.84 -28.48
N ASP A 49 4.31 16.12 -28.05
CA ASP A 49 3.23 16.67 -27.24
C ASP A 49 3.40 16.37 -25.74
N THR A 50 4.08 15.26 -25.40
CA THR A 50 4.12 14.75 -24.02
C THR A 50 5.53 14.42 -23.58
N THR A 51 5.89 14.94 -22.41
CA THR A 51 7.08 14.53 -21.66
C THR A 51 6.62 13.89 -20.34
N VAL A 52 7.04 12.65 -20.08
CA VAL A 52 6.75 11.98 -18.82
C VAL A 52 7.97 12.05 -17.91
N VAL A 53 7.79 12.58 -16.69
CA VAL A 53 8.83 12.64 -15.68
C VAL A 53 8.65 11.50 -14.70
N LEU A 54 9.57 10.55 -14.68
CA LEU A 54 9.66 9.50 -13.68
C LEU A 54 10.28 10.08 -12.41
N VAL A 55 9.50 10.15 -11.34
CA VAL A 55 10.00 10.64 -10.05
C VAL A 55 10.33 9.45 -9.16
N SER A 56 11.57 9.35 -8.71
CA SER A 56 12.04 8.29 -7.84
C SER A 56 12.86 8.84 -6.69
N ARG A 57 12.94 8.09 -5.59
CA ARG A 57 13.91 8.34 -4.51
C ARG A 57 15.19 7.54 -4.78
N ALA A 58 16.30 7.99 -4.20
CA ALA A 58 17.56 7.26 -4.24
C ALA A 58 17.52 6.02 -3.30
N GLU A 59 16.60 5.12 -3.55
CA GLU A 59 16.33 3.89 -2.80
C GLU A 59 16.14 2.73 -3.78
N ALA A 60 16.74 1.57 -3.48
CA ALA A 60 16.73 0.43 -4.39
C ALA A 60 15.32 -0.03 -4.80
N ALA A 61 14.35 -0.03 -3.89
CA ALA A 61 12.97 -0.40 -4.19
C ALA A 61 12.30 0.63 -5.13
N SER A 62 12.47 1.92 -4.84
CA SER A 62 11.90 3.01 -5.66
C SER A 62 12.49 3.04 -7.07
N LEU A 63 13.79 2.78 -7.22
CA LEU A 63 14.44 2.71 -8.52
C LEU A 63 13.99 1.50 -9.33
N ARG A 64 13.82 0.32 -8.70
CA ARG A 64 13.25 -0.85 -9.39
C ARG A 64 11.82 -0.61 -9.87
N GLU A 65 11.00 0.05 -9.06
CA GLU A 65 9.63 0.42 -9.44
C GLU A 65 9.59 1.43 -10.59
N ALA A 66 10.47 2.43 -10.56
CA ALA A 66 10.63 3.38 -11.66
C ALA A 66 11.07 2.70 -12.97
N GLU A 67 12.00 1.71 -12.90
CA GLU A 67 12.41 0.94 -14.07
C GLU A 67 11.27 0.08 -14.62
N ARG A 68 10.49 -0.57 -13.75
CA ARG A 68 9.29 -1.29 -14.17
C ARG A 68 8.32 -0.37 -14.88
N THR A 69 8.04 0.81 -14.31
CA THR A 69 7.16 1.82 -14.91
C THR A 69 7.70 2.31 -16.24
N ARG A 70 9.02 2.55 -16.35
CA ARG A 70 9.68 2.90 -17.61
C ARG A 70 9.44 1.83 -18.68
N HIS A 71 9.61 0.57 -18.32
CA HIS A 71 9.42 -0.55 -19.25
C HIS A 71 7.97 -0.67 -19.72
N GLU A 72 7.01 -0.53 -18.81
CA GLU A 72 5.59 -0.55 -19.13
C GLU A 72 5.18 0.63 -20.04
N LEU A 73 5.70 1.84 -19.77
CA LEU A 73 5.47 3.01 -20.62
C LEU A 73 6.08 2.84 -22.02
N ALA A 74 7.29 2.26 -22.12
CA ALA A 74 7.90 1.96 -23.40
C ALA A 74 7.06 0.96 -24.22
N GLY A 75 6.47 -0.05 -23.57
CA GLY A 75 5.51 -0.99 -24.20
C GLY A 75 4.24 -0.31 -24.72
N LEU A 76 3.87 0.86 -24.19
CA LEU A 76 2.76 1.70 -24.66
C LEU A 76 3.19 2.75 -25.72
N GLY A 77 4.45 2.73 -26.15
CA GLY A 77 4.99 3.67 -27.13
C GLY A 77 5.39 5.04 -26.57
N VAL A 78 5.40 5.22 -25.24
CA VAL A 78 5.86 6.46 -24.61
C VAL A 78 7.38 6.44 -24.53
N SER A 79 8.03 7.33 -25.29
CA SER A 79 9.49 7.36 -25.44
C SER A 79 10.17 8.59 -24.84
N ASN A 80 9.47 9.70 -24.67
CA ASN A 80 10.05 10.94 -24.12
C ASN A 80 9.96 10.93 -22.59
N LEU A 81 10.97 10.34 -21.95
CA LEU A 81 11.06 10.15 -20.52
C LEU A 81 12.22 10.94 -19.90
N LEU A 82 11.98 11.55 -18.75
CA LEU A 82 12.97 12.18 -17.88
C LEU A 82 12.96 11.48 -16.51
N LEU A 83 14.11 11.49 -15.83
CA LEU A 83 14.22 10.99 -14.45
C LEU A 83 14.43 12.16 -13.48
N ALA A 84 13.62 12.25 -12.43
CA ALA A 84 13.83 13.14 -11.30
C ALA A 84 14.14 12.32 -10.03
N LEU A 85 15.37 12.41 -9.54
CA LEU A 85 15.80 11.81 -8.28
C LEU A 85 15.47 12.77 -7.15
N ASN A 86 14.42 12.47 -6.39
CA ASN A 86 13.89 13.36 -5.36
C ASN A 86 14.43 13.01 -3.96
N GLY A 87 14.79 14.03 -3.20
CA GLY A 87 15.17 13.89 -1.79
C GLY A 87 16.54 13.20 -1.60
N VAL A 88 17.50 13.45 -2.44
CA VAL A 88 18.84 12.85 -2.34
C VAL A 88 19.59 13.48 -1.19
N PHE A 89 19.82 12.72 -0.12
CA PHE A 89 20.61 13.13 1.03
C PHE A 89 22.07 12.71 0.86
N ARG A 90 22.98 13.62 1.19
CA ARG A 90 24.42 13.37 1.22
C ARG A 90 25.02 14.03 2.47
N THR A 91 25.89 13.32 3.14
CA THR A 91 26.68 13.86 4.25
C THR A 91 28.10 13.33 4.21
N GLU A 92 29.05 14.16 4.63
CA GLU A 92 30.44 13.76 4.87
C GLU A 92 30.64 13.31 6.32
N ARG A 93 29.65 13.54 7.21
CA ARG A 93 29.70 13.19 8.62
C ARG A 93 29.54 11.70 8.82
N GLN A 94 30.52 11.08 9.45
CA GLN A 94 30.51 9.66 9.80
C GLN A 94 30.21 9.44 11.29
N ASP A 95 30.17 10.49 12.10
CA ASP A 95 29.91 10.50 13.54
C ASP A 95 28.41 10.38 13.88
N ASP A 96 27.52 10.54 12.89
CA ASP A 96 26.08 10.34 13.01
C ASP A 96 25.65 9.08 12.27
N ALA A 97 25.26 8.04 13.01
CA ALA A 97 24.90 6.74 12.45
C ALA A 97 23.71 6.81 11.49
N VAL A 98 22.72 7.67 11.78
CA VAL A 98 21.52 7.85 10.96
C VAL A 98 21.87 8.55 9.66
N ALA A 99 22.61 9.66 9.72
CA ALA A 99 23.03 10.41 8.54
C ALA A 99 23.97 9.58 7.65
N ALA A 100 24.96 8.91 8.24
CA ALA A 100 25.87 8.03 7.50
C ALA A 100 25.11 6.89 6.80
N ALA A 101 24.15 6.25 7.49
CA ALA A 101 23.35 5.17 6.93
C ALA A 101 22.45 5.66 5.79
N LEU A 102 21.78 6.81 5.94
CA LEU A 102 20.91 7.38 4.90
C LEU A 102 21.72 7.73 3.64
N SER A 103 22.88 8.41 3.81
CA SER A 103 23.78 8.76 2.73
C SER A 103 24.34 7.53 2.02
N ARG A 104 24.79 6.51 2.78
CA ARG A 104 25.30 5.25 2.24
C ARG A 104 24.25 4.48 1.45
N ARG A 105 23.01 4.36 1.96
CA ARG A 105 21.91 3.68 1.26
C ARG A 105 21.60 4.38 -0.08
N ALA A 106 21.56 5.71 -0.08
CA ALA A 106 21.36 6.47 -1.31
C ALA A 106 22.51 6.25 -2.31
N ALA A 107 23.77 6.28 -1.85
CA ALA A 107 24.94 6.06 -2.71
C ALA A 107 24.94 4.66 -3.33
N ILE A 108 24.64 3.61 -2.56
CA ILE A 108 24.54 2.23 -3.06
C ILE A 108 23.42 2.14 -4.10
N ALA A 109 22.23 2.63 -3.78
CA ALA A 109 21.09 2.58 -4.70
C ALA A 109 21.35 3.30 -6.03
N LEU A 110 22.07 4.43 -5.99
CA LEU A 110 22.47 5.18 -7.19
C LEU A 110 23.57 4.46 -7.99
N ALA A 111 24.51 3.78 -7.32
CA ALA A 111 25.53 2.97 -7.97
C ALA A 111 24.93 1.75 -8.68
N ASP A 112 23.90 1.14 -8.08
CA ASP A 112 23.18 -0.03 -8.61
C ASP A 112 21.95 0.37 -9.45
N MET A 113 21.88 1.63 -9.93
CA MET A 113 20.74 2.10 -10.71
C MET A 113 20.56 1.25 -11.97
N PRO A 114 19.33 0.78 -12.28
CA PRO A 114 19.04 0.06 -13.52
C PRO A 114 19.50 0.84 -14.77
N ALA A 115 20.12 0.13 -15.70
CA ALA A 115 20.71 0.74 -16.90
C ALA A 115 19.70 1.55 -17.73
N GLY A 116 18.43 1.10 -17.76
CA GLY A 116 17.36 1.82 -18.46
C GLY A 116 17.07 3.19 -17.86
N LEU A 117 17.12 3.33 -16.52
CA LEU A 117 16.99 4.64 -15.86
C LEU A 117 18.24 5.49 -15.99
N ALA A 118 19.43 4.88 -15.88
CA ALA A 118 20.71 5.59 -15.98
C ALA A 118 20.93 6.24 -17.36
N ALA A 119 20.28 5.71 -18.40
CA ALA A 119 20.32 6.25 -19.76
C ALA A 119 19.40 7.49 -19.97
N LEU A 120 18.48 7.76 -19.03
CA LEU A 120 17.55 8.89 -19.16
C LEU A 120 18.24 10.21 -18.78
N PRO A 121 17.84 11.32 -19.41
CA PRO A 121 18.18 12.65 -18.88
C PRO A 121 17.64 12.77 -17.45
N ALA A 122 18.52 13.09 -16.50
CA ALA A 122 18.17 13.07 -15.09
C ALA A 122 18.44 14.41 -14.42
N THR A 123 17.59 14.76 -13.45
CA THR A 123 17.78 15.86 -12.51
C THR A 123 17.75 15.33 -11.07
N THR A 124 18.50 15.99 -10.18
CA THR A 124 18.56 15.63 -8.77
C THR A 124 18.01 16.76 -7.92
N ILE A 125 17.02 16.44 -7.08
CA ILE A 125 16.45 17.35 -6.10
C ILE A 125 17.06 16.96 -4.74
N PRO A 126 17.75 17.85 -4.04
CA PRO A 126 18.35 17.53 -2.75
C PRO A 126 17.29 17.27 -1.69
N PHE A 127 17.69 16.58 -0.63
CA PHE A 127 16.87 16.43 0.57
C PHE A 127 16.69 17.79 1.23
N LEU A 128 15.44 18.18 1.48
CA LEU A 128 15.11 19.51 2.01
C LEU A 128 14.83 19.45 3.52
N PRO A 129 15.17 20.52 4.26
CA PRO A 129 14.95 20.56 5.70
C PRO A 129 13.48 20.55 6.12
N ARG A 130 12.56 20.79 5.19
CA ARG A 130 11.11 20.79 5.44
C ARG A 130 10.33 20.22 4.26
N GLY A 131 9.06 19.86 4.48
CA GLY A 131 8.14 19.46 3.42
C GLY A 131 7.83 20.60 2.45
N THR A 132 7.57 20.25 1.18
CA THR A 132 7.30 21.19 0.08
C THR A 132 5.81 21.56 -0.01
N VAL A 133 5.22 21.99 1.10
CA VAL A 133 3.80 22.41 1.15
C VAL A 133 3.69 23.94 1.05
N GLY A 134 2.87 24.38 0.10
CA GLY A 134 2.62 25.79 -0.17
C GLY A 134 3.64 26.46 -1.10
N LEU A 135 3.26 27.60 -1.68
CA LEU A 135 4.06 28.30 -2.70
C LEU A 135 5.46 28.70 -2.23
N ALA A 136 5.61 29.10 -0.97
CA ALA A 136 6.90 29.49 -0.41
C ALA A 136 7.89 28.32 -0.37
N ALA A 137 7.41 27.11 0.02
CA ALA A 137 8.24 25.91 0.03
C ALA A 137 8.60 25.42 -1.37
N LEU A 138 7.65 25.51 -2.32
CA LEU A 138 7.92 25.19 -3.73
C LEU A 138 8.92 26.16 -4.36
N ARG A 139 8.84 27.46 -4.08
CA ARG A 139 9.84 28.44 -4.53
C ARG A 139 11.22 28.18 -3.94
N GLN A 140 11.30 27.80 -2.67
CA GLN A 140 12.55 27.41 -2.02
C GLN A 140 13.16 26.16 -2.66
N MET A 141 12.33 25.20 -3.11
CA MET A 141 12.82 24.03 -3.84
C MET A 141 13.48 24.41 -5.17
N ALA A 142 12.91 25.38 -5.89
CA ALA A 142 13.45 25.88 -7.15
C ALA A 142 14.67 26.81 -6.97
N HIS A 143 14.69 27.58 -5.87
CA HIS A 143 15.71 28.59 -5.57
C HIS A 143 16.09 28.53 -4.09
N PRO A 144 16.93 27.55 -3.67
CA PRO A 144 17.24 27.30 -2.25
C PRO A 144 17.93 28.50 -1.55
N GLU A 145 18.61 29.36 -2.30
CA GLU A 145 19.32 30.54 -1.80
C GLU A 145 18.44 31.80 -1.58
N SER A 146 17.20 31.80 -2.06
CA SER A 146 16.38 33.02 -2.15
C SER A 146 15.41 33.24 -0.99
N VAL A 147 15.25 32.29 -0.06
CA VAL A 147 14.26 32.38 1.03
C VAL A 147 14.91 32.06 2.37
N ALA A 148 14.82 32.99 3.33
CA ALA A 148 15.19 32.72 4.71
C ALA A 148 14.43 31.48 5.22
N ALA A 149 15.15 30.48 5.75
CA ALA A 149 14.51 29.30 6.31
C ALA A 149 13.68 29.74 7.55
N PRO A 150 12.39 29.41 7.60
CA PRO A 150 11.61 29.67 8.81
C PRO A 150 12.20 28.88 9.98
N THR A 151 12.10 29.45 11.18
CA THR A 151 12.58 28.81 12.41
C THR A 151 11.87 27.48 12.61
N ALA A 152 12.62 26.40 12.77
CA ALA A 152 12.05 25.10 13.08
C ALA A 152 11.41 25.11 14.48
N PRO A 153 10.37 24.31 14.73
CA PRO A 153 9.81 24.13 16.08
C PRO A 153 10.86 23.64 17.08
N ASP A 154 10.72 24.03 18.36
CA ASP A 154 11.61 23.55 19.42
C ASP A 154 11.34 22.09 19.75
N ALA A 155 12.31 21.24 19.44
CA ALA A 155 12.24 19.80 19.68
C ALA A 155 12.45 19.41 21.16
N ALA A 156 13.11 20.25 21.96
CA ALA A 156 13.55 19.91 23.31
C ALA A 156 12.40 19.72 24.32
N GLN A 157 11.22 20.27 24.04
CA GLN A 157 10.06 20.25 24.93
C GLN A 157 8.89 19.37 24.40
N THR A 158 9.11 18.57 23.35
CA THR A 158 8.02 17.78 22.77
C THR A 158 8.03 16.37 23.37
N ALA A 159 6.98 16.03 24.12
CA ALA A 159 6.73 14.65 24.51
C ALA A 159 6.40 13.83 23.27
N LEU A 160 7.10 12.73 23.05
CA LEU A 160 6.87 11.84 21.92
C LEU A 160 5.92 10.71 22.32
N PRO A 161 5.08 10.23 21.39
CA PRO A 161 4.28 9.03 21.60
C PRO A 161 5.17 7.83 21.94
N PRO A 162 4.61 6.80 22.63
CA PRO A 162 5.33 5.57 22.93
C PRO A 162 5.67 4.79 21.64
N GLY A 163 6.60 3.85 21.74
CA GLY A 163 6.94 2.94 20.64
C GLY A 163 5.86 1.88 20.38
N LEU A 164 6.11 1.05 19.37
CA LEU A 164 5.18 0.00 18.90
C LEU A 164 4.92 -1.10 19.94
N ALA A 165 5.83 -1.33 20.87
CA ALA A 165 5.75 -2.43 21.85
C ALA A 165 4.44 -2.45 22.64
N GLY A 166 3.95 -1.28 23.10
CA GLY A 166 2.72 -1.18 23.88
C GLY A 166 1.47 -1.63 23.11
N LEU A 167 1.41 -1.40 21.79
CA LEU A 167 0.32 -1.91 20.96
C LEU A 167 0.38 -3.44 20.85
N VAL A 168 1.60 -3.99 20.66
CA VAL A 168 1.79 -5.45 20.58
C VAL A 168 1.40 -6.14 21.88
N GLU A 169 1.72 -5.56 23.06
CA GLU A 169 1.26 -6.12 24.33
C GLU A 169 -0.27 -6.15 24.46
N THR A 170 -0.94 -5.10 23.96
CA THR A 170 -2.41 -5.07 23.95
C THR A 170 -2.98 -6.18 23.07
N PHE A 171 -2.40 -6.41 21.89
CA PHE A 171 -2.84 -7.53 21.01
C PHE A 171 -2.58 -8.89 21.67
N ALA A 172 -1.37 -9.10 22.19
CA ALA A 172 -1.02 -10.36 22.84
C ALA A 172 -1.96 -10.70 24.01
N ALA A 173 -2.41 -9.70 24.77
CA ALA A 173 -3.37 -9.88 25.85
C ALA A 173 -4.76 -10.33 25.34
N ALA A 174 -5.17 -9.96 24.11
CA ALA A 174 -6.41 -10.43 23.49
C ALA A 174 -6.32 -11.90 23.04
N GLY A 175 -5.14 -12.40 22.72
CA GLY A 175 -4.83 -13.79 22.41
C GLY A 175 -5.18 -14.23 20.98
N HIS A 176 -6.06 -13.54 20.27
CA HIS A 176 -6.49 -13.85 18.92
C HIS A 176 -7.09 -12.61 18.24
N GLY A 177 -7.28 -12.67 16.93
CA GLY A 177 -7.96 -11.62 16.17
C GLY A 177 -7.24 -11.24 14.88
N VAL A 178 -7.73 -10.17 14.28
CA VAL A 178 -7.21 -9.62 13.02
C VAL A 178 -6.56 -8.27 13.26
N ILE A 179 -5.35 -8.08 12.74
CA ILE A 179 -4.62 -6.81 12.78
C ILE A 179 -4.41 -6.38 11.34
N MET A 180 -4.94 -5.22 10.96
CA MET A 180 -4.87 -4.70 9.59
C MET A 180 -4.00 -3.45 9.55
N THR A 181 -2.95 -3.44 8.72
CA THR A 181 -2.19 -2.21 8.45
C THR A 181 -2.74 -1.51 7.23
N MET A 182 -3.16 -0.27 7.40
CA MET A 182 -3.73 0.56 6.33
C MET A 182 -2.98 1.89 6.22
N GLY A 183 -3.04 2.54 5.07
CA GLY A 183 -2.37 3.83 4.83
C GLY A 183 -1.88 3.98 3.40
N LYS A 184 -1.31 5.14 3.08
CA LYS A 184 -0.78 5.47 1.76
C LYS A 184 0.36 4.53 1.34
N GLY A 185 0.62 4.44 0.03
CA GLY A 185 1.80 3.74 -0.50
C GLY A 185 3.11 4.34 0.04
N GLY A 186 4.08 3.49 0.40
CA GLY A 186 5.42 3.92 0.82
C GLY A 186 5.57 4.36 2.29
N VAL A 187 4.52 4.30 3.12
CA VAL A 187 4.59 4.68 4.55
C VAL A 187 5.15 3.56 5.44
N GLY A 188 5.40 2.36 4.89
CA GLY A 188 5.98 1.23 5.62
C GLY A 188 4.97 0.28 6.26
N LYS A 189 3.74 0.17 5.72
CA LYS A 189 2.71 -0.77 6.18
C LYS A 189 3.23 -2.20 6.33
N THR A 190 3.82 -2.73 5.27
CA THR A 190 4.41 -4.08 5.23
C THR A 190 5.44 -4.31 6.34
N THR A 191 6.29 -3.32 6.61
CA THR A 191 7.29 -3.40 7.67
C THR A 191 6.66 -3.43 9.06
N VAL A 192 5.64 -2.59 9.29
CA VAL A 192 4.88 -2.56 10.55
C VAL A 192 4.11 -3.86 10.75
N ALA A 193 3.41 -4.34 9.72
CA ALA A 193 2.70 -5.63 9.74
C ALA A 193 3.65 -6.78 10.08
N ALA A 194 4.79 -6.86 9.39
CA ALA A 194 5.79 -7.90 9.65
C ALA A 194 6.38 -7.81 11.07
N ALA A 195 6.65 -6.60 11.59
CA ALA A 195 7.13 -6.42 12.95
C ALA A 195 6.13 -6.88 14.00
N VAL A 196 4.85 -6.54 13.83
CA VAL A 196 3.76 -6.99 14.70
C VAL A 196 3.62 -8.51 14.63
N ALA A 197 3.62 -9.10 13.42
CA ALA A 197 3.49 -10.55 13.24
C ALA A 197 4.64 -11.32 13.90
N VAL A 198 5.89 -10.92 13.68
CA VAL A 198 7.08 -11.50 14.33
C VAL A 198 6.99 -11.37 15.85
N ALA A 199 6.55 -10.21 16.34
CA ALA A 199 6.45 -9.95 17.76
C ALA A 199 5.42 -10.84 18.48
N LEU A 200 4.28 -11.09 17.86
CA LEU A 200 3.23 -11.97 18.37
C LEU A 200 3.66 -13.44 18.31
N ALA A 201 4.28 -13.86 17.20
CA ALA A 201 4.79 -15.23 17.04
C ALA A 201 5.89 -15.55 18.11
N ARG A 202 6.79 -14.60 18.39
CA ARG A 202 7.79 -14.73 19.47
C ARG A 202 7.19 -14.86 20.87
N ARG A 203 5.95 -14.41 21.07
CA ARG A 203 5.20 -14.59 22.31
C ARG A 203 4.46 -15.93 22.38
N GLY A 204 4.62 -16.76 21.34
CA GLY A 204 4.03 -18.10 21.28
C GLY A 204 2.63 -18.15 20.68
N HIS A 205 2.14 -17.05 20.09
CA HIS A 205 0.88 -17.07 19.39
C HIS A 205 1.03 -17.64 17.97
N PRO A 206 0.06 -18.42 17.48
CA PRO A 206 -0.04 -18.75 16.05
C PRO A 206 -0.38 -17.49 15.25
N VAL A 207 0.42 -17.18 14.23
CA VAL A 207 0.27 -15.97 13.43
C VAL A 207 0.31 -16.27 11.94
N ILE A 208 -0.65 -15.76 11.21
CA ILE A 208 -0.66 -15.73 9.75
C ILE A 208 -0.39 -14.28 9.31
N LEU A 209 0.73 -14.03 8.65
CA LEU A 209 1.00 -12.77 7.97
C LEU A 209 0.53 -12.90 6.51
N SER A 210 -0.54 -12.19 6.16
CA SER A 210 -1.10 -12.21 4.81
C SER A 210 -0.93 -10.87 4.13
N THR A 211 -0.49 -10.87 2.87
CA THR A 211 -0.36 -9.65 2.07
C THR A 211 -1.26 -9.70 0.85
N THR A 212 -1.85 -8.55 0.53
CA THR A 212 -2.55 -8.30 -0.73
C THR A 212 -1.69 -7.49 -1.71
N ASP A 213 -0.47 -7.08 -1.28
CA ASP A 213 0.47 -6.35 -2.14
C ASP A 213 1.40 -7.34 -2.86
N PRO A 214 1.34 -7.43 -4.20
CA PRO A 214 2.21 -8.31 -4.98
C PRO A 214 3.70 -7.95 -4.87
N ALA A 215 4.05 -6.74 -4.46
CA ALA A 215 5.42 -6.28 -4.30
C ALA A 215 5.99 -6.50 -2.89
N ALA A 216 5.22 -7.04 -1.96
CA ALA A 216 5.64 -7.25 -0.58
C ALA A 216 6.76 -8.31 -0.46
N HIS A 217 7.86 -7.95 0.19
CA HIS A 217 9.03 -8.81 0.38
C HIS A 217 9.01 -9.53 1.74
N VAL A 218 7.84 -10.03 2.15
CA VAL A 218 7.66 -10.72 3.45
C VAL A 218 7.90 -12.23 3.38
N GLY A 219 7.98 -12.81 2.18
CA GLY A 219 8.16 -14.25 1.99
C GLY A 219 9.43 -14.84 2.60
N THR A 220 10.47 -14.02 2.84
CA THR A 220 11.69 -14.45 3.52
C THR A 220 11.50 -14.76 4.99
N LEU A 221 10.36 -14.40 5.60
CA LEU A 221 10.04 -14.68 7.00
C LEU A 221 9.40 -16.05 7.18
N ASP A 222 8.88 -16.63 6.10
CA ASP A 222 8.21 -17.93 6.16
C ASP A 222 9.17 -19.04 6.61
N GLY A 223 8.76 -19.80 7.62
CA GLY A 223 9.59 -20.86 8.20
C GLY A 223 10.78 -20.40 9.04
N GLN A 224 11.07 -19.09 9.13
CA GLN A 224 12.17 -18.56 9.95
C GLN A 224 11.78 -18.29 11.41
N VAL A 225 10.50 -17.95 11.64
CA VAL A 225 9.98 -17.65 12.97
C VAL A 225 8.98 -18.73 13.38
N PRO A 226 9.23 -19.47 14.49
CA PRO A 226 8.27 -20.46 14.97
C PRO A 226 6.90 -19.86 15.23
N GLY A 227 5.84 -20.50 14.73
CA GLY A 227 4.46 -20.04 14.89
C GLY A 227 4.03 -18.96 13.89
N LEU A 228 4.91 -18.47 13.01
CA LEU A 228 4.60 -17.56 11.93
C LEU A 228 4.50 -18.30 10.61
N SER A 229 3.38 -18.17 9.93
CA SER A 229 3.21 -18.55 8.52
C SER A 229 2.96 -17.32 7.65
N VAL A 230 3.51 -17.31 6.44
CA VAL A 230 3.30 -16.22 5.49
C VAL A 230 2.41 -16.72 4.36
N SER A 231 1.33 -16.01 4.10
CA SER A 231 0.40 -16.30 3.02
C SER A 231 0.27 -15.11 2.09
N ARG A 232 -0.16 -15.39 0.86
CA ARG A 232 -0.48 -14.37 -0.12
C ARG A 232 -1.81 -14.70 -0.78
N ILE A 233 -2.64 -13.70 -0.95
CA ILE A 233 -3.85 -13.84 -1.76
C ILE A 233 -3.45 -13.63 -3.21
N ASP A 234 -3.29 -14.72 -3.97
CA ASP A 234 -3.01 -14.68 -5.40
C ASP A 234 -4.32 -14.70 -6.19
N PRO A 235 -4.65 -13.63 -6.94
CA PRO A 235 -5.91 -13.56 -7.67
C PRO A 235 -6.12 -14.72 -8.65
N ALA A 236 -5.07 -15.16 -9.34
CA ALA A 236 -5.19 -16.23 -10.35
C ALA A 236 -5.50 -17.59 -9.71
N GLU A 237 -4.85 -17.91 -8.59
CA GLU A 237 -5.12 -19.13 -7.81
C GLU A 237 -6.53 -19.12 -7.23
N GLU A 238 -6.96 -17.96 -6.71
CA GLU A 238 -8.29 -17.81 -6.11
C GLU A 238 -9.40 -17.91 -7.15
N VAL A 239 -9.22 -17.31 -8.34
CA VAL A 239 -10.15 -17.48 -9.48
C VAL A 239 -10.23 -18.94 -9.90
N ALA A 240 -9.10 -19.63 -10.04
CA ALA A 240 -9.07 -21.04 -10.42
C ALA A 240 -9.77 -21.93 -9.38
N ARG A 241 -9.63 -21.62 -8.09
CA ARG A 241 -10.34 -22.32 -7.00
C ARG A 241 -11.84 -22.05 -7.05
N TYR A 242 -12.23 -20.79 -7.14
CA TYR A 242 -13.64 -20.39 -7.20
C TYR A 242 -14.33 -20.99 -8.43
N THR A 243 -13.72 -20.94 -9.60
CA THR A 243 -14.23 -21.54 -10.83
C THR A 243 -14.48 -23.04 -10.67
N ARG A 244 -13.52 -23.78 -10.08
CA ARG A 244 -13.71 -25.22 -9.80
C ARG A 244 -14.90 -25.46 -8.87
N GLU A 245 -14.97 -24.74 -7.75
CA GLU A 245 -16.07 -24.88 -6.77
C GLU A 245 -17.45 -24.63 -7.42
N VAL A 246 -17.56 -23.63 -8.29
CA VAL A 246 -18.83 -23.30 -8.97
C VAL A 246 -19.17 -24.35 -10.01
N LEU A 247 -18.20 -24.81 -10.80
CA LEU A 247 -18.42 -25.87 -11.82
C LEU A 247 -18.75 -27.21 -11.18
N ASP A 248 -18.18 -27.56 -10.03
CA ASP A 248 -18.47 -28.79 -9.31
C ASP A 248 -19.88 -28.77 -8.70
N LYS A 249 -20.33 -27.62 -8.18
CA LYS A 249 -21.65 -27.48 -7.53
C LYS A 249 -22.77 -27.22 -8.54
N ALA A 250 -22.65 -26.17 -9.33
CA ALA A 250 -23.70 -25.72 -10.25
C ALA A 250 -23.58 -26.40 -11.64
N GLY A 251 -22.36 -26.57 -12.12
CA GLY A 251 -22.10 -27.17 -13.43
C GLY A 251 -22.46 -28.65 -13.54
N ALA A 252 -22.52 -29.36 -12.40
CA ALA A 252 -22.91 -30.77 -12.35
C ALA A 252 -24.39 -31.00 -12.73
N GLN A 253 -25.24 -29.97 -12.64
CA GLN A 253 -26.67 -30.06 -12.95
C GLN A 253 -27.01 -29.50 -14.35
N LEU A 254 -26.04 -28.97 -15.08
CA LEU A 254 -26.18 -28.36 -16.38
C LEU A 254 -25.86 -29.32 -17.53
N ASP A 255 -26.52 -29.14 -18.67
CA ASP A 255 -26.10 -29.77 -19.89
C ASP A 255 -24.80 -29.16 -20.46
N ALA A 256 -24.26 -29.70 -21.54
CA ALA A 256 -23.00 -29.25 -22.12
C ALA A 256 -23.05 -27.76 -22.56
N GLY A 257 -24.20 -27.28 -23.07
CA GLY A 257 -24.39 -25.90 -23.49
C GLY A 257 -24.43 -24.94 -22.27
N GLY A 258 -25.21 -25.30 -21.25
CA GLY A 258 -25.27 -24.54 -19.99
C GLY A 258 -23.94 -24.47 -19.26
N ARG A 259 -23.17 -25.57 -19.28
CA ARG A 259 -21.83 -25.58 -18.69
C ARG A 259 -20.86 -24.66 -19.44
N ALA A 260 -20.89 -24.63 -20.77
CA ALA A 260 -20.05 -23.74 -21.57
C ALA A 260 -20.37 -22.27 -21.31
N LEU A 261 -21.65 -21.91 -21.18
CA LEU A 261 -22.06 -20.55 -20.80
C LEU A 261 -21.59 -20.16 -19.40
N LEU A 262 -21.69 -21.07 -18.42
CA LEU A 262 -21.19 -20.86 -17.07
C LEU A 262 -19.67 -20.66 -17.05
N GLU A 263 -18.92 -21.44 -17.83
CA GLU A 263 -17.47 -21.29 -17.97
C GLU A 263 -17.08 -19.94 -18.62
N GLU A 264 -17.89 -19.43 -19.54
CA GLU A 264 -17.70 -18.10 -20.14
C GLU A 264 -17.96 -16.99 -19.13
N ASP A 265 -19.05 -17.06 -18.36
CA ASP A 265 -19.37 -16.10 -17.31
C ASP A 265 -18.27 -16.04 -16.21
N LEU A 266 -17.70 -17.20 -15.87
CA LEU A 266 -16.63 -17.32 -14.90
C LEU A 266 -15.28 -16.73 -15.35
N ARG A 267 -15.14 -16.33 -16.61
CA ARG A 267 -13.98 -15.57 -17.14
C ARG A 267 -14.13 -14.06 -16.99
N SER A 268 -15.25 -13.60 -16.44
CA SER A 268 -15.51 -12.17 -16.27
C SER A 268 -14.59 -11.54 -15.20
N PRO A 269 -14.23 -10.26 -15.31
CA PRO A 269 -13.50 -9.53 -14.27
C PRO A 269 -14.19 -9.55 -12.90
N CYS A 270 -15.53 -9.64 -12.86
CA CYS A 270 -16.30 -9.75 -11.61
C CYS A 270 -15.96 -11.05 -10.85
N THR A 271 -15.62 -12.11 -11.55
CA THR A 271 -15.21 -13.39 -10.94
C THR A 271 -13.92 -13.24 -10.13
N GLU A 272 -12.96 -12.46 -10.64
CA GLU A 272 -11.73 -12.17 -9.92
C GLU A 272 -12.01 -11.42 -8.62
N GLU A 273 -12.86 -10.38 -8.68
CA GLU A 273 -13.24 -9.62 -7.48
C GLU A 273 -13.94 -10.49 -6.43
N ILE A 274 -14.86 -11.35 -6.85
CA ILE A 274 -15.56 -12.29 -5.98
C ILE A 274 -14.59 -13.30 -5.35
N ALA A 275 -13.68 -13.87 -6.15
CA ALA A 275 -12.72 -14.87 -5.69
C ALA A 275 -11.76 -14.30 -4.65
N VAL A 276 -11.19 -13.12 -4.92
CA VAL A 276 -10.30 -12.40 -4.00
C VAL A 276 -11.06 -12.00 -2.71
N PHE A 277 -12.30 -11.55 -2.83
CA PHE A 277 -13.15 -11.21 -1.70
C PHE A 277 -13.42 -12.42 -0.78
N ARG A 278 -13.73 -13.57 -1.36
CA ARG A 278 -13.93 -14.82 -0.59
C ARG A 278 -12.64 -15.30 0.08
N ALA A 279 -11.49 -15.12 -0.59
CA ALA A 279 -10.19 -15.42 0.00
C ALA A 279 -9.90 -14.52 1.21
N PHE A 280 -10.16 -13.22 1.06
CA PHE A 280 -10.03 -12.26 2.16
C PHE A 280 -10.94 -12.62 3.35
N ALA A 281 -12.20 -12.99 3.10
CA ALA A 281 -13.13 -13.40 4.15
C ALA A 281 -12.64 -14.64 4.91
N ARG A 282 -12.10 -15.66 4.22
CA ARG A 282 -11.49 -16.84 4.86
C ARG A 282 -10.27 -16.47 5.69
N THR A 283 -9.44 -15.55 5.19
CA THR A 283 -8.25 -15.08 5.90
C THR A 283 -8.66 -14.37 7.19
N VAL A 284 -9.67 -13.50 7.15
CA VAL A 284 -10.22 -12.83 8.35
C VAL A 284 -10.78 -13.85 9.34
N GLU A 285 -11.46 -14.90 8.85
CA GLU A 285 -12.02 -15.96 9.69
C GLU A 285 -10.95 -16.74 10.48
N ALA A 286 -9.78 -16.96 9.88
CA ALA A 286 -8.67 -17.66 10.52
C ALA A 286 -8.15 -16.96 11.79
N GLY A 287 -8.44 -15.66 11.96
CA GLY A 287 -8.16 -14.91 13.18
C GLY A 287 -8.86 -15.40 14.45
N ARG A 288 -9.76 -16.39 14.36
CA ARG A 288 -10.41 -17.03 15.52
C ARG A 288 -9.49 -18.00 16.27
N GLU A 289 -8.53 -18.59 15.57
CA GLU A 289 -7.62 -19.60 16.10
C GLU A 289 -6.24 -19.06 16.49
N GLY A 290 -6.01 -17.78 16.24
CA GLY A 290 -4.75 -17.09 16.49
C GLY A 290 -4.80 -15.69 15.94
N PHE A 291 -3.66 -15.16 15.50
CA PHE A 291 -3.62 -13.85 14.88
C PHE A 291 -3.51 -13.93 13.37
N VAL A 292 -4.26 -13.07 12.71
CA VAL A 292 -4.05 -12.76 11.30
C VAL A 292 -3.58 -11.32 11.19
N VAL A 293 -2.38 -11.11 10.66
CA VAL A 293 -1.86 -9.77 10.36
C VAL A 293 -1.98 -9.54 8.86
N LEU A 294 -2.82 -8.59 8.49
CA LEU A 294 -3.12 -8.25 7.10
C LEU A 294 -2.33 -7.01 6.67
N ASP A 295 -1.38 -7.20 5.76
CA ASP A 295 -0.74 -6.11 5.03
C ASP A 295 -1.58 -5.77 3.80
N THR A 296 -2.26 -4.63 3.85
CA THR A 296 -3.19 -4.25 2.78
C THR A 296 -2.51 -3.42 1.69
N ALA A 297 -2.96 -3.61 0.46
CA ALA A 297 -2.59 -2.73 -0.66
C ALA A 297 -3.00 -1.26 -0.36
N PRO A 298 -2.39 -0.26 -1.03
CA PRO A 298 -2.72 1.15 -0.79
C PRO A 298 -4.22 1.43 -0.90
N THR A 299 -4.72 2.13 0.07
CA THR A 299 -6.07 2.60 0.45
C THR A 299 -7.29 2.42 -0.48
N GLY A 300 -7.12 2.37 -1.80
CA GLY A 300 -8.26 2.29 -2.73
C GLY A 300 -8.89 0.89 -2.84
N HIS A 301 -8.08 -0.17 -2.80
CA HIS A 301 -8.57 -1.54 -3.03
C HIS A 301 -9.28 -2.13 -1.80
N THR A 302 -8.84 -1.79 -0.59
CA THR A 302 -9.46 -2.33 0.64
C THR A 302 -10.84 -1.72 0.89
N LEU A 303 -11.03 -0.42 0.58
CA LEU A 303 -12.34 0.22 0.63
C LEU A 303 -13.27 -0.30 -0.48
N LEU A 304 -12.74 -0.56 -1.68
CA LEU A 304 -13.49 -1.23 -2.75
C LEU A 304 -13.91 -2.65 -2.34
N LEU A 305 -13.10 -3.39 -1.58
CA LEU A 305 -13.47 -4.68 -1.02
C LEU A 305 -14.61 -4.56 0.01
N LEU A 306 -14.68 -3.47 0.78
CA LEU A 306 -15.78 -3.21 1.71
C LEU A 306 -17.06 -2.80 0.96
N ASP A 307 -16.95 -1.96 -0.07
CA ASP A 307 -18.07 -1.58 -0.94
C ASP A 307 -18.55 -2.79 -1.76
N ALA A 308 -17.63 -3.63 -2.26
CA ALA A 308 -17.92 -4.90 -2.92
C ALA A 308 -18.59 -5.90 -1.97
N ALA A 309 -18.25 -5.89 -0.68
CA ALA A 309 -18.91 -6.71 0.33
C ALA A 309 -20.40 -6.40 0.44
N GLU A 310 -20.77 -5.12 0.49
CA GLU A 310 -22.18 -4.72 0.52
C GLU A 310 -22.91 -5.01 -0.79
N ALA A 311 -22.26 -4.79 -1.93
CA ALA A 311 -22.82 -5.10 -3.25
C ALA A 311 -22.99 -6.61 -3.44
N TYR A 312 -21.98 -7.40 -3.06
CA TYR A 312 -22.02 -8.86 -3.10
C TYR A 312 -23.08 -9.42 -2.16
N HIS A 313 -23.18 -8.91 -0.92
CA HIS A 313 -24.20 -9.29 0.04
C HIS A 313 -25.61 -9.05 -0.52
N ARG A 314 -25.85 -7.88 -1.13
CA ARG A 314 -27.12 -7.55 -1.78
C ARG A 314 -27.43 -8.47 -2.97
N GLU A 315 -26.44 -8.82 -3.79
CA GLU A 315 -26.62 -9.67 -4.96
C GLU A 315 -26.90 -11.13 -4.57
N VAL A 316 -26.18 -11.69 -3.61
CA VAL A 316 -26.42 -13.05 -3.12
C VAL A 316 -27.76 -13.15 -2.41
N MET A 317 -28.19 -12.14 -1.65
CA MET A 317 -29.53 -12.11 -1.04
C MET A 317 -30.65 -12.06 -2.12
N ARG A 318 -30.38 -11.47 -3.28
CA ARG A 318 -31.33 -11.47 -4.41
C ARG A 318 -31.41 -12.81 -5.13
N THR A 319 -30.30 -13.54 -5.23
CA THR A 319 -30.19 -14.77 -6.02
C THR A 319 -30.49 -16.04 -5.22
N GLN A 320 -30.83 -15.95 -3.91
CA GLN A 320 -31.02 -17.09 -2.98
C GLN A 320 -29.84 -18.09 -2.99
N GLY A 321 -28.66 -17.63 -3.36
CA GLY A 321 -27.43 -18.43 -3.37
C GLY A 321 -26.95 -18.77 -1.95
N ASP A 322 -26.32 -19.93 -1.80
CA ASP A 322 -25.71 -20.35 -0.53
C ASP A 322 -24.43 -19.54 -0.28
N MET A 323 -24.52 -18.56 0.62
CA MET A 323 -23.40 -17.70 0.99
C MET A 323 -22.52 -18.39 2.02
N PRO A 324 -21.20 -18.54 1.78
CA PRO A 324 -20.31 -19.07 2.81
C PRO A 324 -20.37 -18.25 4.10
N GLU A 325 -20.30 -18.93 5.25
CA GLU A 325 -20.35 -18.29 6.56
C GLU A 325 -19.25 -17.23 6.74
N SER A 326 -18.03 -17.51 6.26
CA SER A 326 -16.92 -16.56 6.29
C SER A 326 -17.26 -15.23 5.62
N VAL A 327 -18.00 -15.26 4.51
CA VAL A 327 -18.43 -14.07 3.76
C VAL A 327 -19.55 -13.33 4.51
N ARG A 328 -20.52 -14.07 5.06
CA ARG A 328 -21.62 -13.49 5.84
C ARG A 328 -21.12 -12.76 7.08
N GLU A 329 -20.17 -13.35 7.78
CA GLU A 329 -19.60 -12.83 9.02
C GLU A 329 -18.48 -11.80 8.81
N LEU A 330 -18.04 -11.54 7.57
CA LEU A 330 -16.90 -10.68 7.29
C LEU A 330 -17.10 -9.25 7.81
N LEU A 331 -18.20 -8.59 7.41
CA LEU A 331 -18.48 -7.21 7.85
C LEU A 331 -18.71 -7.08 9.35
N PRO A 332 -19.51 -7.96 10.01
CA PRO A 332 -19.58 -8.00 11.45
C PRO A 332 -18.20 -8.09 12.13
N ARG A 333 -17.32 -8.98 11.67
CA ARG A 333 -15.97 -9.14 12.23
C ARG A 333 -15.06 -7.95 12.01
N LEU A 334 -15.12 -7.32 10.82
CA LEU A 334 -14.34 -6.12 10.54
C LEU A 334 -14.78 -4.91 11.37
N ARG A 335 -16.05 -4.88 11.80
CA ARG A 335 -16.62 -3.83 12.66
C ARG A 335 -16.47 -4.10 14.14
N ASP A 336 -16.13 -5.32 14.52
CA ASP A 336 -15.94 -5.72 15.91
C ASP A 336 -14.58 -5.22 16.42
N PRO A 337 -14.53 -4.24 17.35
CA PRO A 337 -13.28 -3.67 17.84
C PRO A 337 -12.49 -4.62 18.76
N ASP A 338 -13.12 -5.69 19.26
CA ASP A 338 -12.46 -6.72 20.09
C ASP A 338 -11.83 -7.80 19.19
N TYR A 339 -12.24 -7.91 17.93
CA TYR A 339 -11.73 -8.89 16.98
C TYR A 339 -10.79 -8.27 15.92
N THR A 340 -11.11 -7.08 15.40
CA THR A 340 -10.35 -6.44 14.33
C THR A 340 -9.72 -5.13 14.80
N HIS A 341 -8.40 -5.08 14.74
CA HIS A 341 -7.60 -3.92 15.12
C HIS A 341 -6.99 -3.27 13.87
N VAL A 342 -7.54 -2.14 13.44
CA VAL A 342 -7.02 -1.39 12.30
C VAL A 342 -5.92 -0.44 12.76
N LEU A 343 -4.71 -0.59 12.20
CA LEU A 343 -3.57 0.29 12.37
C LEU A 343 -3.43 1.21 11.16
N ILE A 344 -3.64 2.49 11.35
CA ILE A 344 -3.36 3.48 10.32
C ILE A 344 -1.89 3.86 10.38
N VAL A 345 -1.12 3.48 9.35
CA VAL A 345 0.32 3.77 9.25
C VAL A 345 0.53 5.03 8.41
N THR A 346 1.30 5.97 8.95
CA THR A 346 1.61 7.25 8.30
C THR A 346 3.05 7.66 8.51
N LEU A 347 3.50 8.70 7.81
CA LEU A 347 4.72 9.45 8.11
C LEU A 347 4.32 10.78 8.76
N ALA A 348 5.22 11.37 9.55
CA ALA A 348 5.01 12.69 10.16
C ALA A 348 5.16 13.84 9.13
N GLU A 349 4.38 13.78 8.07
CA GLU A 349 4.39 14.73 6.96
C GLU A 349 2.98 15.13 6.56
N ALA A 350 2.82 16.33 5.98
CA ALA A 350 1.52 16.89 5.65
C ALA A 350 0.64 15.97 4.79
N THR A 351 1.17 15.48 3.66
CA THR A 351 0.38 14.66 2.73
C THR A 351 0.03 13.28 3.30
N PRO A 352 0.98 12.49 3.88
CA PRO A 352 0.64 11.22 4.51
C PRO A 352 -0.39 11.34 5.64
N VAL A 353 -0.26 12.35 6.52
CA VAL A 353 -1.22 12.56 7.62
C VAL A 353 -2.60 12.92 7.08
N HIS A 354 -2.69 13.83 6.10
CA HIS A 354 -3.98 14.20 5.50
C HIS A 354 -4.66 13.02 4.79
N GLU A 355 -3.92 12.22 4.04
CA GLU A 355 -4.46 11.01 3.38
C GLU A 355 -4.92 9.96 4.41
N ALA A 356 -4.17 9.82 5.51
CA ALA A 356 -4.53 8.93 6.61
C ALA A 356 -5.80 9.40 7.36
N GLU A 357 -5.97 10.71 7.54
CA GLU A 357 -7.19 11.31 8.10
C GLU A 357 -8.42 11.03 7.21
N ARG A 358 -8.27 11.17 5.88
CA ARG A 358 -9.33 10.81 4.93
C ARG A 358 -9.68 9.33 5.02
N LEU A 359 -8.66 8.46 5.10
CA LEU A 359 -8.86 7.03 5.29
C LEU A 359 -9.62 6.73 6.58
N GLN A 360 -9.27 7.38 7.70
CA GLN A 360 -10.00 7.23 8.96
C GLN A 360 -11.47 7.63 8.80
N HIS A 361 -11.74 8.72 8.09
CA HIS A 361 -13.10 9.17 7.82
C HIS A 361 -13.89 8.15 6.99
N ASP A 362 -13.25 7.60 5.96
CA ASP A 362 -13.85 6.58 5.08
C ASP A 362 -14.14 5.27 5.84
N LEU A 363 -13.21 4.83 6.70
CA LEU A 363 -13.44 3.70 7.61
C LEU A 363 -14.61 3.95 8.56
N GLY A 364 -14.69 5.14 9.13
CA GLY A 364 -15.80 5.55 10.00
C GLY A 364 -17.16 5.46 9.31
N ARG A 365 -17.24 5.84 8.02
CA ARG A 365 -18.47 5.66 7.21
C ARG A 365 -18.85 4.20 7.01
N ALA A 366 -17.86 3.31 6.96
CA ALA A 366 -18.08 1.86 6.91
C ALA A 366 -18.38 1.23 8.28
N GLY A 367 -18.38 2.02 9.36
CA GLY A 367 -18.59 1.55 10.73
C GLY A 367 -17.35 0.88 11.35
N ILE A 368 -16.16 1.15 10.82
CA ILE A 368 -14.89 0.59 11.30
C ILE A 368 -14.11 1.71 12.01
N ALA A 369 -13.83 1.52 13.30
CA ALA A 369 -13.02 2.46 14.07
C ALA A 369 -11.54 2.04 14.04
N PRO A 370 -10.60 2.92 13.71
CA PRO A 370 -9.18 2.62 13.84
C PRO A 370 -8.81 2.35 15.29
N PHE A 371 -8.03 1.29 15.53
CA PHE A 371 -7.54 0.96 16.86
C PHE A 371 -6.40 1.87 17.29
N ALA A 372 -5.45 2.14 16.39
CA ALA A 372 -4.31 3.01 16.64
C ALA A 372 -3.76 3.61 15.36
N TRP A 373 -2.97 4.69 15.52
CA TRP A 373 -2.10 5.20 14.47
C TRP A 373 -0.65 4.86 14.77
N VAL A 374 0.11 4.56 13.72
CA VAL A 374 1.55 4.31 13.77
C VAL A 374 2.25 5.35 12.90
N ILE A 375 2.95 6.29 13.53
CA ILE A 375 3.81 7.24 12.84
C ILE A 375 5.16 6.56 12.64
N ASN A 376 5.50 6.28 11.39
CA ASN A 376 6.70 5.51 11.04
C ASN A 376 7.84 6.42 10.56
N GLN A 377 9.08 5.94 10.71
CA GLN A 377 10.29 6.58 10.18
C GLN A 377 10.53 8.02 10.67
N SER A 378 10.24 8.31 11.92
CA SER A 378 10.47 9.65 12.48
C SER A 378 11.98 9.95 12.62
N LEU A 379 12.42 11.03 11.99
CA LEU A 379 13.77 11.57 12.17
C LEU A 379 13.91 12.24 13.54
N LEU A 380 12.86 12.86 14.06
CA LEU A 380 12.84 13.45 15.40
C LEU A 380 13.17 12.40 16.46
N ALA A 381 12.54 11.21 16.36
CA ALA A 381 12.75 10.12 17.31
C ALA A 381 14.05 9.35 17.06
N SER A 382 14.73 9.54 15.92
CA SER A 382 15.94 8.79 15.56
C SER A 382 17.19 9.17 16.36
N GLY A 383 17.18 10.31 17.05
CA GLY A 383 18.33 10.81 17.81
C GLY A 383 19.46 11.35 16.93
N THR A 384 19.24 11.58 15.66
CA THR A 384 20.24 12.18 14.75
C THR A 384 20.68 13.57 15.23
N ARG A 385 21.96 13.87 15.05
CA ARG A 385 22.58 15.19 15.32
C ARG A 385 23.02 15.88 14.03
N ASP A 386 22.76 15.28 12.88
CA ASP A 386 23.00 15.95 11.59
C ASP A 386 22.08 17.18 11.49
N PRO A 387 22.62 18.37 11.18
CA PRO A 387 21.82 19.61 11.20
C PRO A 387 20.62 19.57 10.28
N LEU A 388 20.75 18.99 9.07
CA LEU A 388 19.67 18.93 8.08
C LEU A 388 18.59 17.93 8.53
N LEU A 389 18.99 16.75 9.02
CA LEU A 389 18.06 15.74 9.50
C LEU A 389 17.37 16.16 10.80
N SER A 390 18.09 16.79 11.72
CA SER A 390 17.52 17.34 12.97
C SER A 390 16.51 18.44 12.67
N GLN A 391 16.82 19.34 11.73
CA GLN A 391 15.87 20.35 11.29
C GLN A 391 14.64 19.73 10.63
N ARG A 392 14.82 18.70 9.79
CA ARG A 392 13.71 17.94 9.20
C ARG A 392 12.85 17.27 10.26
N GLY A 393 13.49 16.65 11.28
CA GLY A 393 12.80 16.05 12.42
C GLY A 393 11.98 17.06 13.22
N ALA A 394 12.50 18.26 13.46
CA ALA A 394 11.74 19.31 14.14
C ALA A 394 10.46 19.71 13.38
N TRP A 395 10.46 19.65 12.05
CA TRP A 395 9.26 19.89 11.24
C TRP A 395 8.23 18.75 11.28
N GLU A 396 8.55 17.62 11.89
CA GLU A 396 7.59 16.54 12.15
C GLU A 396 6.65 16.87 13.33
N ILE A 397 7.07 17.73 14.26
CA ILE A 397 6.36 18.04 15.53
C ILE A 397 4.89 18.39 15.32
N PRO A 398 4.51 19.33 14.44
CA PRO A 398 3.10 19.67 14.23
C PRO A 398 2.25 18.48 13.79
N PHE A 399 2.82 17.58 12.98
CA PHE A 399 2.11 16.40 12.48
C PHE A 399 2.02 15.30 13.52
N ILE A 400 3.09 15.10 14.32
CA ILE A 400 3.10 14.15 15.44
C ILE A 400 2.03 14.58 16.47
N ARG A 401 1.98 15.86 16.83
CA ARG A 401 0.97 16.41 17.76
C ARG A 401 -0.44 16.25 17.19
N ARG A 402 -0.65 16.63 15.93
CA ARG A 402 -1.96 16.48 15.30
C ARG A 402 -2.45 15.03 15.34
N VAL A 403 -1.59 14.07 15.07
CA VAL A 403 -1.96 12.65 15.14
C VAL A 403 -2.21 12.22 16.58
N ALA A 404 -1.30 12.53 17.51
CA ALA A 404 -1.38 12.05 18.88
C ALA A 404 -2.49 12.72 19.71
N ASP A 405 -2.75 14.01 19.48
CA ASP A 405 -3.65 14.80 20.31
C ASP A 405 -5.06 14.91 19.73
N GLU A 406 -5.22 14.82 18.39
CA GLU A 406 -6.49 15.11 17.71
C GLU A 406 -7.08 13.92 16.96
N LEU A 407 -6.26 13.08 16.31
CA LEU A 407 -6.77 12.09 15.37
C LEU A 407 -6.79 10.66 15.93
N ALA A 408 -5.78 10.29 16.70
CA ALA A 408 -5.56 8.91 17.11
C ALA A 408 -6.13 8.61 18.50
N PRO A 409 -6.91 7.53 18.67
CA PRO A 409 -7.29 7.05 20.01
C PRO A 409 -6.08 6.49 20.77
N ARG A 410 -5.11 5.92 20.05
CA ARG A 410 -3.80 5.45 20.50
C ARG A 410 -2.79 5.77 19.42
N CYS A 411 -1.58 6.20 19.80
CA CYS A 411 -0.52 6.54 18.85
C CYS A 411 0.77 5.82 19.22
N ALA A 412 1.44 5.26 18.22
CA ALA A 412 2.81 4.76 18.35
C ALA A 412 3.73 5.50 17.39
N LEU A 413 4.97 5.75 17.81
CA LEU A 413 6.01 6.42 17.03
C LEU A 413 7.20 5.49 16.83
N ILE A 414 7.58 5.28 15.58
CA ILE A 414 8.72 4.46 15.20
C ILE A 414 9.82 5.36 14.63
N PRO A 415 11.03 5.35 15.21
CA PRO A 415 12.15 6.14 14.70
C PRO A 415 12.63 5.63 13.33
N TRP A 416 13.26 6.51 12.58
CA TRP A 416 14.05 6.10 11.42
C TRP A 416 15.30 5.32 11.91
N LEU A 417 15.49 4.11 11.40
CA LEU A 417 16.56 3.21 11.83
C LEU A 417 17.77 3.27 10.88
N ALA A 418 18.95 3.36 11.45
CA ALA A 418 20.21 3.30 10.70
C ALA A 418 20.38 1.97 9.96
N GLU A 419 19.97 0.87 10.57
CA GLU A 419 19.91 -0.45 9.92
C GLU A 419 18.50 -0.69 9.36
N ALA A 420 18.42 -1.25 8.15
CA ALA A 420 17.13 -1.60 7.57
C ALA A 420 16.48 -2.71 8.41
N PRO A 421 15.19 -2.59 8.76
CA PRO A 421 14.48 -3.60 9.54
C PRO A 421 14.14 -4.82 8.66
N VAL A 422 15.15 -5.59 8.26
CA VAL A 422 15.03 -6.78 7.41
C VAL A 422 15.24 -8.04 8.25
N GLY A 423 14.46 -9.06 7.95
CA GLY A 423 14.50 -10.32 8.69
C GLY A 423 14.01 -10.19 10.13
N GLU A 424 14.01 -11.30 10.85
CA GLU A 424 13.50 -11.38 12.21
C GLU A 424 14.17 -10.40 13.18
N ALA A 425 15.51 -10.36 13.16
CA ALA A 425 16.30 -9.52 14.06
C ALA A 425 16.09 -8.02 13.80
N GLY A 426 16.05 -7.60 12.53
CA GLY A 426 15.81 -6.21 12.15
C GLY A 426 14.40 -5.74 12.52
N LEU A 427 13.37 -6.57 12.28
CA LEU A 427 11.99 -6.27 12.65
C LEU A 427 11.81 -6.15 14.17
N ALA A 428 12.53 -6.97 14.95
CA ALA A 428 12.49 -6.89 16.41
C ALA A 428 13.06 -5.57 16.98
N GLN A 429 13.91 -4.85 16.22
CA GLN A 429 14.38 -3.53 16.63
C GLN A 429 13.27 -2.48 16.70
N LEU A 430 12.24 -2.59 15.83
CA LEU A 430 11.09 -1.68 15.83
C LEU A 430 10.26 -1.72 17.13
N LEU A 431 10.45 -2.74 17.95
CA LEU A 431 9.75 -2.91 19.22
C LEU A 431 10.55 -2.41 20.42
N ARG A 432 11.85 -2.12 20.24
CA ARG A 432 12.75 -1.69 21.34
C ARG A 432 12.83 -0.17 21.49
N THR A 433 12.14 0.52 20.60
CA THR A 433 12.17 1.99 20.50
C THR A 433 11.01 2.61 21.27
#